data_fc4ee3cf4c95ac1a0b8078e5f2316abd
#
_entry.id   fc4ee3cf4c95ac1a0b8078e5f2316abd
#
_cell.length_a   1.000
_cell.length_b   1.000
_cell.length_c   1.000
_cell.angle_alpha   90.00
_cell.angle_beta   90.00
_cell.angle_gamma   90.00
#
_symmetry.space_group_name_H-M   'P 1'
#
loop_
_entity.id
_entity.type
_entity.pdbx_description
1 polymer ?
#
loop_
_entity_poly.entity_id
_entity_poly.type
_entity_poly.pdbx_seq_one_letter_code
_entity_poly.pdbx_strand_id
1 'polypeptide(L)'
;MLFSGVIIYSDLYFFHSVYGSPAIKYLDRPWNKHRAVRASTVQFNFLSYDELVPVLSRFRDNFPNVEHYEFTETNLHSMNQLNGLAHVQGITSLTINEEGNPIFQKNWRPYAIFRCFTLNVFLVKYINVCS
;
A
#
# COMPACT_ATOMS: atom_id res chain seq x y z
N MET A 1 -0.14 22.39 -13.20
CA MET A 1 -1.31 21.53 -13.46
C MET A 1 -1.71 20.84 -12.17
N LEU A 2 -2.98 20.92 -11.86
CA LEU A 2 -3.49 20.25 -10.67
C LEU A 2 -3.88 18.82 -11.01
N PHE A 3 -3.26 17.86 -10.33
CA PHE A 3 -3.61 16.46 -10.46
C PHE A 3 -4.76 16.15 -9.51
N SER A 4 -5.93 15.83 -10.07
CA SER A 4 -7.16 15.67 -9.28
C SER A 4 -7.27 14.34 -8.54
N GLY A 5 -6.38 13.41 -8.84
CA GLY A 5 -6.44 12.08 -8.28
C GLY A 5 -7.42 11.17 -9.02
N VAL A 6 -7.01 9.93 -9.21
CA VAL A 6 -7.81 8.94 -9.94
C VAL A 6 -7.65 7.59 -9.25
N ILE A 7 -8.75 6.86 -9.16
CA ILE A 7 -8.74 5.46 -8.73
C ILE A 7 -9.24 4.62 -9.89
N ILE A 8 -8.42 3.67 -10.31
CA ILE A 8 -8.74 2.76 -11.40
C ILE A 8 -8.88 1.35 -10.82
N TYR A 9 -10.03 0.73 -11.09
CA TYR A 9 -10.30 -0.65 -10.70
C TYR A 9 -10.24 -1.55 -11.93
N SER A 10 -9.57 -2.71 -11.79
CA SER A 10 -9.53 -3.72 -12.82
C SER A 10 -10.20 -5.00 -12.32
N ASP A 11 -11.34 -5.36 -12.90
CA ASP A 11 -11.99 -6.63 -12.61
C ASP A 11 -11.14 -7.83 -13.04
N LEU A 12 -10.37 -7.64 -14.09
CA LEU A 12 -9.60 -8.74 -14.69
C LEU A 12 -8.43 -9.17 -13.80
N TYR A 13 -7.81 -8.21 -13.12
CA TYR A 13 -6.61 -8.45 -12.32
C TYR A 13 -6.86 -8.29 -10.83
N PHE A 14 -8.08 -7.98 -10.43
CA PHE A 14 -8.48 -7.82 -9.02
C PHE A 14 -7.60 -6.83 -8.27
N PHE A 15 -7.33 -5.67 -8.87
CA PHE A 15 -6.53 -4.66 -8.20
C PHE A 15 -7.08 -3.25 -8.40
N HIS A 16 -6.68 -2.37 -7.47
CA HIS A 16 -6.94 -0.94 -7.56
C HIS A 16 -5.64 -0.20 -7.77
N SER A 17 -5.67 0.78 -8.65
CA SER A 17 -4.58 1.74 -8.83
C SER A 17 -5.05 3.11 -8.38
N VAL A 18 -4.33 3.69 -7.43
CA VAL A 18 -4.65 4.99 -6.85
C VAL A 18 -3.59 5.99 -7.31
N TYR A 19 -4.03 7.09 -7.89
CA TYR A 19 -3.15 8.11 -8.44
C TYR A 19 -3.45 9.46 -7.79
N GLY A 20 -2.43 10.03 -7.15
CA GLY A 20 -2.49 11.39 -6.62
C GLY A 20 -3.09 11.49 -5.22
N SER A 21 -2.50 12.38 -4.42
CA SER A 21 -2.94 12.59 -3.04
C SER A 21 -4.42 12.96 -2.90
N PRO A 22 -5.05 13.72 -3.80
CA PRO A 22 -6.49 14.00 -3.68
C PRO A 22 -7.37 12.75 -3.72
N ALA A 23 -6.88 11.62 -4.26
CA ALA A 23 -7.66 10.39 -4.29
C ALA A 23 -7.73 9.69 -2.93
N ILE A 24 -6.83 10.02 -2.00
CA ILE A 24 -6.74 9.34 -0.70
C ILE A 24 -8.05 9.42 0.07
N LYS A 25 -8.70 10.57 0.06
CA LYS A 25 -9.95 10.78 0.79
C LYS A 25 -11.09 9.86 0.34
N TYR A 26 -11.03 9.40 -0.89
CA TYR A 26 -12.07 8.51 -1.42
C TYR A 26 -11.92 7.08 -0.94
N LEU A 27 -10.75 6.72 -0.43
CA LEU A 27 -10.49 5.38 0.09
C LEU A 27 -11.27 5.09 1.38
N ASP A 28 -11.65 6.13 2.12
CA ASP A 28 -12.42 6.01 3.35
C ASP A 28 -13.93 6.06 3.14
N ARG A 29 -14.38 6.31 1.92
CA ARG A 29 -15.80 6.37 1.61
C ARG A 29 -16.37 4.98 1.37
N PRO A 30 -17.69 4.80 1.51
CA PRO A 30 -18.30 3.50 1.19
C PRO A 30 -18.04 3.11 -0.27
N TRP A 31 -17.66 1.87 -0.47
CA TRP A 31 -17.38 1.30 -1.78
C TRP A 31 -18.41 0.23 -2.12
N ASN A 32 -18.57 -0.04 -3.42
CA ASN A 32 -19.32 -1.21 -3.87
C ASN A 32 -18.64 -2.46 -3.32
N LYS A 33 -19.35 -3.18 -2.45
CA LYS A 33 -18.78 -4.32 -1.74
C LYS A 33 -18.32 -5.45 -2.66
N HIS A 34 -19.05 -5.67 -3.76
CA HIS A 34 -18.66 -6.71 -4.72
C HIS A 34 -17.28 -6.45 -5.33
N ARG A 35 -17.02 -5.20 -5.69
CA ARG A 35 -15.72 -4.83 -6.27
C ARG A 35 -14.63 -4.77 -5.21
N ALA A 36 -14.95 -4.19 -4.06
CA ALA A 36 -13.96 -4.00 -3.00
C ALA A 36 -13.47 -5.34 -2.45
N VAL A 37 -14.36 -6.32 -2.28
CA VAL A 37 -14.02 -7.65 -1.76
C VAL A 37 -13.13 -8.43 -2.74
N ARG A 38 -13.25 -8.17 -4.03
CA ARG A 38 -12.48 -8.88 -5.05
C ARG A 38 -11.06 -8.37 -5.20
N ALA A 39 -10.78 -7.17 -4.73
CA ALA A 39 -9.44 -6.59 -4.87
C ALA A 39 -8.45 -7.33 -3.98
N SER A 40 -7.34 -7.76 -4.56
CA SER A 40 -6.23 -8.42 -3.86
C SER A 40 -4.96 -7.57 -3.86
N THR A 41 -4.87 -6.60 -4.76
CA THR A 41 -3.69 -5.75 -4.96
C THR A 41 -4.10 -4.29 -5.02
N VAL A 42 -3.30 -3.43 -4.40
CA VAL A 42 -3.44 -1.99 -4.53
C VAL A 42 -2.11 -1.37 -4.90
N GLN A 43 -2.14 -0.43 -5.84
CA GLN A 43 -0.99 0.36 -6.24
C GLN A 43 -1.25 1.82 -5.87
N PHE A 44 -0.30 2.42 -5.16
CA PHE A 44 -0.34 3.84 -4.83
C PHE A 44 0.71 4.57 -5.66
N ASN A 45 0.27 5.54 -6.45
CA ASN A 45 1.11 6.22 -7.43
C ASN A 45 0.97 7.73 -7.30
N PHE A 46 2.09 8.44 -7.30
CA PHE A 46 2.12 9.91 -7.33
C PHE A 46 1.32 10.54 -6.19
N LEU A 47 1.48 9.99 -4.99
CA LEU A 47 0.83 10.52 -3.79
C LEU A 47 1.81 10.51 -2.62
N SER A 48 1.50 11.28 -1.59
CA SER A 48 2.33 11.35 -0.41
C SER A 48 2.07 10.16 0.50
N TYR A 49 3.09 9.35 0.76
CA TYR A 49 2.98 8.26 1.70
C TYR A 49 2.53 8.75 3.09
N ASP A 50 3.06 9.90 3.53
CA ASP A 50 2.70 10.43 4.85
C ASP A 50 1.22 10.81 4.94
N GLU A 51 0.64 11.26 3.85
CA GLU A 51 -0.80 11.54 3.79
C GLU A 51 -1.62 10.25 3.74
N LEU A 52 -1.06 9.20 3.19
CA LEU A 52 -1.74 7.91 3.07
C LEU A 52 -1.79 7.13 4.39
N VAL A 53 -0.76 7.25 5.23
CA VAL A 53 -0.62 6.44 6.44
C VAL A 53 -1.86 6.45 7.33
N PRO A 54 -2.49 7.59 7.63
CA PRO A 54 -3.68 7.59 8.48
C PRO A 54 -4.83 6.76 7.90
N VAL A 55 -4.91 6.63 6.58
CA VAL A 55 -5.95 5.87 5.89
C VAL A 55 -5.62 4.37 5.87
N LEU A 56 -4.34 4.03 5.81
CA LEU A 56 -3.90 2.64 5.72
C LEU A 56 -4.36 1.80 6.91
N SER A 57 -4.42 2.37 8.10
CA SER A 57 -4.83 1.63 9.30
C SER A 57 -6.24 1.07 9.20
N ARG A 58 -7.11 1.72 8.41
CA ARG A 58 -8.50 1.29 8.23
C ARG A 58 -8.83 0.93 6.78
N PHE A 59 -7.80 0.83 5.94
CA PHE A 59 -7.96 0.50 4.52
C PHE A 59 -8.67 -0.84 4.33
N ARG A 60 -8.39 -1.80 5.18
CA ARG A 60 -8.98 -3.12 5.08
C ARG A 60 -10.46 -3.17 5.47
N ASP A 61 -10.98 -2.12 6.09
CA ASP A 61 -12.42 -2.05 6.36
C ASP A 61 -13.20 -2.02 5.04
N ASN A 62 -12.67 -1.34 4.04
CA ASN A 62 -13.28 -1.29 2.71
C ASN A 62 -12.75 -2.37 1.76
N PHE A 63 -11.48 -2.78 1.92
CA PHE A 63 -10.79 -3.70 1.01
C PHE A 63 -10.19 -4.86 1.81
N PRO A 64 -11.03 -5.76 2.33
CA PRO A 64 -10.59 -6.76 3.32
C PRO A 64 -9.64 -7.82 2.77
N ASN A 65 -9.60 -7.99 1.45
CA ASN A 65 -8.81 -9.06 0.81
C ASN A 65 -7.54 -8.55 0.14
N VAL A 66 -7.20 -7.27 0.28
CA VAL A 66 -5.97 -6.75 -0.29
C VAL A 66 -4.78 -7.23 0.54
N GLU A 67 -3.86 -7.90 -0.13
CA GLU A 67 -2.66 -8.47 0.48
C GLU A 67 -1.37 -7.91 -0.14
N HIS A 68 -1.45 -7.38 -1.35
CA HIS A 68 -0.31 -6.93 -2.14
C HIS A 68 -0.35 -5.41 -2.26
N TYR A 69 0.68 -4.77 -1.73
CA TYR A 69 0.79 -3.30 -1.70
C TYR A 69 1.99 -2.87 -2.52
N GLU A 70 1.77 -1.92 -3.42
CA GLU A 70 2.82 -1.40 -4.28
C GLU A 70 2.86 0.13 -4.22
N PHE A 71 4.06 0.68 -4.11
CA PHE A 71 4.27 2.13 -3.97
C PHE A 71 5.21 2.62 -5.08
N THR A 72 4.75 3.60 -5.86
CA THR A 72 5.53 4.26 -6.91
C THR A 72 5.35 5.77 -6.78
N GLU A 73 6.44 6.52 -6.75
CA GLU A 73 6.38 7.99 -6.61
C GLU A 73 5.60 8.41 -5.38
N THR A 74 5.91 7.82 -4.23
CA THR A 74 5.21 8.10 -2.98
C THR A 74 6.09 8.77 -1.93
N ASN A 75 7.31 9.16 -2.33
CA ASN A 75 8.28 9.81 -1.44
C ASN A 75 8.58 9.03 -0.17
N LEU A 76 8.66 7.72 -0.29
CA LEU A 76 9.20 6.88 0.78
C LEU A 76 10.70 7.10 0.84
N HIS A 77 11.19 7.66 1.94
CA HIS A 77 12.59 8.05 2.05
C HIS A 77 13.24 7.63 3.38
N SER A 78 12.46 7.19 4.35
CA SER A 78 12.94 6.90 5.69
C SER A 78 12.41 5.57 6.20
N MET A 79 13.25 4.83 6.93
CA MET A 79 12.83 3.60 7.60
C MET A 79 11.67 3.83 8.55
N ASN A 80 11.62 5.00 9.21
CA ASN A 80 10.54 5.33 10.15
C ASN A 80 9.18 5.36 9.47
N GLN A 81 9.12 5.72 8.19
CA GLN A 81 7.85 5.73 7.46
C GLN A 81 7.25 4.33 7.35
N LEU A 82 8.09 3.31 7.27
CA LEU A 82 7.62 1.93 7.17
C LEU A 82 6.88 1.47 8.42
N ASN A 83 7.08 2.14 9.55
CA ASN A 83 6.33 1.81 10.77
C ASN A 83 4.83 1.97 10.61
N GLY A 84 4.39 2.84 9.69
CA GLY A 84 2.97 3.00 9.39
C GLY A 84 2.32 1.74 8.84
N LEU A 85 3.10 0.89 8.17
CA LEU A 85 2.60 -0.37 7.63
C LEU A 85 2.41 -1.43 8.71
N ALA A 86 2.99 -1.26 9.89
CA ALA A 86 2.83 -2.20 10.99
C ALA A 86 1.38 -2.29 11.47
N HIS A 87 0.57 -1.27 11.20
CA HIS A 87 -0.84 -1.24 11.56
C HIS A 87 -1.75 -1.85 10.50
N VAL A 88 -1.19 -2.25 9.37
CA VAL A 88 -1.94 -2.85 8.27
C VAL A 88 -1.82 -4.36 8.39
N GLN A 89 -2.94 -5.01 8.66
CA GLN A 89 -2.96 -6.47 8.78
C GLN A 89 -3.02 -7.13 7.41
N GLY A 90 -2.47 -8.35 7.32
CA GLY A 90 -2.63 -9.18 6.15
C GLY A 90 -1.78 -8.81 4.94
N ILE A 91 -0.71 -8.04 5.13
CA ILE A 91 0.23 -7.79 4.04
C ILE A 91 1.04 -9.05 3.79
N THR A 92 0.95 -9.58 2.56
CA THR A 92 1.75 -10.73 2.15
C THR A 92 2.82 -10.36 1.13
N SER A 93 2.66 -9.20 0.47
CA SER A 93 3.62 -8.73 -0.52
C SER A 93 3.72 -7.21 -0.45
N LEU A 94 4.93 -6.71 -0.46
CA LEU A 94 5.23 -5.29 -0.44
C LEU A 94 6.23 -4.99 -1.55
N THR A 95 5.85 -4.12 -2.47
CA THR A 95 6.70 -3.66 -3.55
C THR A 95 6.92 -2.16 -3.41
N ILE A 96 8.17 -1.76 -3.33
CA ILE A 96 8.55 -0.35 -3.36
C ILE A 96 9.38 -0.13 -4.61
N ASN A 97 8.86 0.61 -5.55
CA ASN A 97 9.56 0.89 -6.79
C ASN A 97 10.61 1.98 -6.58
N GLU A 98 11.66 1.92 -7.38
CA GLU A 98 12.77 2.86 -7.28
C GLU A 98 12.31 4.30 -7.57
N GLU A 99 11.43 4.45 -8.54
CA GLU A 99 10.95 5.75 -8.98
C GLU A 99 10.24 6.48 -7.85
N GLY A 100 10.79 7.65 -7.49
CA GLY A 100 10.17 8.55 -6.51
C GLY A 100 10.16 8.04 -5.07
N ASN A 101 10.95 7.00 -4.78
CA ASN A 101 11.06 6.44 -3.43
C ASN A 101 12.54 6.30 -3.05
N PRO A 102 13.14 7.35 -2.49
CA PRO A 102 14.56 7.32 -2.12
C PRO A 102 14.95 6.20 -1.17
N ILE A 103 14.00 5.64 -0.41
CA ILE A 103 14.27 4.52 0.48
C ILE A 103 14.78 3.29 -0.27
N PHE A 104 14.49 3.21 -1.58
CA PHE A 104 14.94 2.09 -2.42
C PHE A 104 16.46 1.91 -2.36
N GLN A 105 17.21 2.99 -2.20
CA GLN A 105 18.67 2.95 -2.11
C GLN A 105 19.18 2.49 -0.74
N LYS A 106 18.29 2.34 0.23
CA LYS A 106 18.63 1.86 1.57
C LYS A 106 18.29 0.39 1.71
N ASN A 107 18.89 -0.26 2.69
CA ASN A 107 18.60 -1.67 2.97
C ASN A 107 17.30 -1.77 3.77
N TRP A 108 16.18 -1.52 3.11
CA TRP A 108 14.86 -1.39 3.75
C TRP A 108 14.15 -2.73 3.96
N ARG A 109 14.46 -3.75 3.16
CA ARG A 109 13.72 -5.02 3.19
C ARG A 109 13.74 -5.73 4.54
N PRO A 110 14.90 -5.92 5.18
CA PRO A 110 14.90 -6.56 6.51
C PRO A 110 14.09 -5.79 7.53
N TYR A 111 14.16 -4.46 7.49
CA TYR A 111 13.39 -3.61 8.39
C TYR A 111 11.89 -3.73 8.13
N ALA A 112 11.48 -3.73 6.87
CA ALA A 112 10.08 -3.87 6.51
C ALA A 112 9.52 -5.21 6.99
N ILE A 113 10.26 -6.28 6.77
CA ILE A 113 9.86 -7.62 7.24
C ILE A 113 9.70 -7.62 8.74
N PHE A 114 10.65 -7.06 9.46
CA PHE A 114 10.61 -7.00 10.92
C PHE A 114 9.40 -6.21 11.44
N ARG A 115 9.15 -5.02 10.86
CA ARG A 115 8.12 -4.12 11.39
C ARG A 115 6.71 -4.47 10.91
N CYS A 116 6.58 -4.93 9.67
CA CYS A 116 5.26 -5.17 9.10
C CYS A 116 4.71 -6.55 9.44
N PHE A 117 5.58 -7.51 9.73
CA PHE A 117 5.19 -8.91 9.80
C PHE A 117 5.52 -9.58 11.13
N THR A 118 5.92 -8.82 12.14
CA THR A 118 6.31 -9.38 13.45
C THR A 118 5.18 -10.11 14.16
N LEU A 119 3.94 -9.71 13.91
CA LEU A 119 2.78 -10.31 14.56
C LEU A 119 2.31 -11.61 13.89
N ASN A 120 2.85 -11.92 12.71
CA ASN A 120 2.46 -13.08 11.91
C ASN A 120 3.67 -13.92 11.55
N VAL A 121 4.34 -14.45 12.58
CA VAL A 121 5.59 -15.20 12.41
C VAL A 121 5.42 -16.36 11.41
N PHE A 122 4.26 -17.02 11.41
CA PHE A 122 4.00 -18.13 10.52
C PHE A 122 3.89 -17.73 9.06
N LEU A 123 3.61 -16.46 8.78
CA LEU A 123 3.46 -15.95 7.43
C LEU A 123 4.77 -15.39 6.86
N VAL A 124 5.78 -15.18 7.70
CA VAL A 124 7.05 -14.58 7.27
C VAL A 124 7.66 -15.33 6.08
N LYS A 125 7.60 -16.65 6.10
CA LYS A 125 8.16 -17.48 5.02
C LYS A 125 7.42 -17.35 3.69
N TYR A 126 6.20 -16.81 3.71
CA TYR A 126 5.39 -16.62 2.49
C TYR A 126 5.40 -15.19 2.00
N ILE A 127 6.07 -14.31 2.73
CA ILE A 127 6.11 -12.90 2.38
C ILE A 127 7.08 -12.69 1.25
N ASN A 128 6.59 -12.00 0.22
CA ASN A 128 7.41 -11.61 -0.93
C ASN A 128 7.63 -10.11 -0.87
N VAL A 129 8.84 -9.70 -0.52
CA VAL A 129 9.22 -8.29 -0.47
C VAL A 129 10.07 -7.99 -1.68
N CYS A 130 9.51 -7.20 -2.60
CA CYS A 130 10.13 -6.86 -3.87
C CYS A 130 10.43 -5.37 -3.96
N SER A 131 11.35 -5.02 -4.83
CA SER A 131 11.63 -3.61 -5.14
C SER A 131 11.46 -3.34 -6.61
#